data_872cd9e004f23f7a3c853cb62f830e9a
#
_entry.id   872cd9e004f23f7a3c853cb62f830e9a
#
_cell.length_a   1.000
_cell.length_b   1.000
_cell.length_c   1.000
_cell.angle_alpha   90.00
_cell.angle_beta   90.00
_cell.angle_gamma   90.00
#
_symmetry.space_group_name_H-M   'P 1'
#
loop_
_entity.id
_entity.type
_entity.pdbx_description
1 polymer ?
#
loop_
_entity_poly.entity_id
_entity_poly.type
_entity_poly.pdbx_seq_one_letter_code
_entity_poly.pdbx_strand_id
1 'polypeptide(L)' 'MSEVHKYVYSGPVKSFGSIIVKNWYGETMATTAKKAKSNLCYQYKKKHGLTPDTVIDLSGEVVQL' A
#
# COMPACT_ATOMS: atom_id res chain seq x y z
N MET A 1 -14.12 7.36 19.16
CA MET A 1 -13.82 6.20 18.29
C MET A 1 -13.32 6.64 16.95
N SER A 2 -12.34 5.94 16.43
CA SER A 2 -11.81 6.27 15.11
C SER A 2 -12.74 5.75 14.02
N GLU A 3 -13.00 6.60 13.02
CA GLU A 3 -13.77 6.17 11.87
C GLU A 3 -12.88 5.49 10.85
N VAL A 4 -13.39 4.43 10.26
CA VAL A 4 -12.70 3.70 9.20
C VAL A 4 -13.18 4.24 7.86
N HIS A 5 -12.24 4.58 7.00
CA HIS A 5 -12.52 5.09 5.67
C HIS A 5 -11.92 4.18 4.62
N LYS A 6 -12.50 4.19 3.43
CA LYS A 6 -11.93 3.46 2.32
C LYS A 6 -10.85 4.32 1.67
N TYR A 7 -9.68 3.71 1.49
CA TYR A 7 -8.55 4.34 0.80
C TYR A 7 -8.19 3.54 -0.43
N VAL A 8 -7.81 4.24 -1.47
CA VAL A 8 -7.32 3.61 -2.71
C VAL A 8 -5.93 4.16 -3.01
N TYR A 9 -5.12 3.32 -3.63
CA TYR A 9 -3.79 3.67 -4.09
C TYR A 9 -3.66 3.28 -5.55
N SER A 10 -3.14 4.19 -6.36
CA SER A 10 -2.81 3.93 -7.75
C SER A 10 -1.48 4.60 -8.04
N GLY A 11 -0.48 3.81 -8.40
CA GLY A 11 0.83 4.35 -8.68
C GLY A 11 1.93 3.30 -8.57
N PRO A 12 3.19 3.72 -8.61
CA PRO A 12 4.31 2.79 -8.61
C PRO A 12 4.53 2.14 -7.26
N VAL A 13 5.03 0.91 -7.30
CA VAL A 13 5.48 0.20 -6.10
C VAL A 13 6.99 0.04 -6.21
N LYS A 14 7.69 0.44 -5.16
CA LYS A 14 9.14 0.34 -5.09
C LYS A 14 9.57 -0.69 -4.07
N SER A 15 10.71 -1.30 -4.31
CA SER A 15 11.35 -2.20 -3.36
C SER A 15 12.85 -1.92 -3.39
N PHE A 16 13.41 -1.64 -2.21
CA PHE A 16 14.86 -1.34 -2.06
C PHE A 16 15.30 -0.24 -3.03
N GLY A 17 14.46 0.79 -3.22
CA GLY A 17 14.78 1.92 -4.07
C GLY A 17 14.54 1.72 -5.55
N SER A 18 14.10 0.54 -5.97
CA SER A 18 13.82 0.24 -7.37
C SER A 18 12.33 0.09 -7.61
N ILE A 19 11.85 0.58 -8.74
CA ILE A 19 10.44 0.41 -9.12
C ILE A 19 10.24 -1.02 -9.60
N ILE A 20 9.43 -1.79 -8.89
CA ILE A 20 9.12 -3.16 -9.25
C ILE A 20 7.79 -3.29 -9.99
N VAL A 21 6.87 -2.32 -9.80
CA VAL A 21 5.61 -2.23 -10.52
C VAL A 21 5.42 -0.77 -10.90
N LYS A 22 5.20 -0.51 -12.16
CA LYS A 22 5.02 0.88 -12.63
C LYS A 22 3.67 1.44 -12.23
N ASN A 23 2.65 0.60 -12.18
CA ASN A 23 1.30 1.04 -11.86
C ASN A 23 0.56 -0.09 -11.18
N TRP A 24 0.29 0.09 -9.90
CA TRP A 24 -0.42 -0.90 -9.08
C TRP A 24 -1.62 -0.24 -8.42
N TYR A 25 -2.73 -0.94 -8.42
CA TYR A 25 -3.95 -0.45 -7.80
C TYR A 25 -4.29 -1.32 -6.60
N GLY A 26 -4.59 -0.68 -5.48
CA GLY A 26 -4.99 -1.38 -4.27
C GLY A 26 -6.02 -0.58 -3.49
N GLU A 27 -6.83 -1.29 -2.73
CA GLU A 27 -7.84 -0.70 -1.87
C GLU A 27 -7.72 -1.28 -0.47
N THR A 28 -8.01 -0.46 0.54
CA THR A 28 -8.03 -0.93 1.92
C THR A 28 -8.93 -0.03 2.77
N MET A 29 -9.33 -0.56 3.91
CA MET A 29 -10.05 0.21 4.92
C MET A 29 -9.09 0.52 6.05
N ALA A 30 -9.04 1.79 6.45
CA ALA A 30 -8.15 2.23 7.52
C ALA A 30 -8.67 3.51 8.15
N THR A 31 -8.13 3.87 9.30
CA THR A 31 -8.51 5.10 9.99
C THR A 31 -7.70 6.29 9.52
N THR A 32 -6.50 6.06 8.97
CA THR A 32 -5.64 7.13 8.46
C THR A 32 -4.96 6.69 7.18
N ALA A 33 -4.47 7.65 6.40
CA ALA A 33 -3.71 7.38 5.18
C ALA A 33 -2.43 6.58 5.48
N LYS A 34 -1.77 6.87 6.60
CA LYS A 34 -0.57 6.15 7.01
C LYS A 34 -0.86 4.67 7.25
N LYS A 35 -1.94 4.37 7.96
CA LYS A 35 -2.36 2.98 8.19
C LYS A 35 -2.77 2.31 6.89
N ALA A 36 -3.43 3.07 6.00
CA ALA A 36 -3.82 2.55 4.69
C ALA A 36 -2.59 2.10 3.90
N LYS A 37 -1.54 2.91 3.87
CA LYS A 37 -0.29 2.52 3.20
C LYS A 37 0.30 1.24 3.78
N SER A 38 0.34 1.13 5.10
CA SER A 38 0.85 -0.08 5.76
C SER A 38 0.02 -1.30 5.37
N ASN A 39 -1.30 -1.17 5.37
CA ASN A 39 -2.19 -2.26 4.98
C ASN A 39 -1.95 -2.68 3.53
N LEU A 40 -1.79 -1.72 2.64
CA LEU A 40 -1.56 -1.99 1.23
C LEU A 40 -0.20 -2.68 1.00
N CYS A 41 0.83 -2.25 1.71
CA CYS A 41 2.12 -2.92 1.67
C CYS A 41 2.01 -4.38 2.10
N TYR A 42 1.27 -4.63 3.18
CA TYR A 42 1.04 -5.98 3.68
C TYR A 42 0.28 -6.83 2.66
N GLN A 43 -0.78 -6.27 2.08
CA GLN A 43 -1.56 -6.96 1.06
C GLN A 43 -0.71 -7.34 -0.15
N TYR A 44 0.15 -6.42 -0.58
CA TYR A 44 1.04 -6.67 -1.70
C TYR A 44 1.98 -7.84 -1.41
N LYS A 45 2.61 -7.81 -0.24
CA LYS A 45 3.52 -8.88 0.17
C LYS A 45 2.81 -10.24 0.21
N LYS A 46 1.63 -10.27 0.79
CA LYS A 46 0.84 -11.50 0.92
C LYS A 46 0.44 -12.04 -0.44
N LYS A 47 -0.03 -11.15 -1.33
CA LYS A 47 -0.49 -11.54 -2.66
C LYS A 47 0.63 -12.12 -3.52
N HIS A 48 1.84 -11.57 -3.38
CA HIS A 48 3.00 -12.00 -4.17
C HIS A 48 3.89 -13.00 -3.45
N GLY A 49 3.47 -13.48 -2.29
CA GLY A 49 4.23 -14.47 -1.54
C GLY A 49 5.57 -13.96 -1.01
N LEU A 50 5.69 -12.66 -0.79
CA LEU A 50 6.91 -12.06 -0.28
C LEU A 50 7.03 -12.24 1.23
N THR A 51 8.29 -12.28 1.71
CA THR A 51 8.54 -12.39 3.15
C THR A 51 8.23 -11.07 3.85
N PRO A 52 7.92 -11.09 5.17
CA PRO A 52 7.71 -9.85 5.92
C PRO A 52 8.91 -8.91 5.92
N ASP A 53 10.11 -9.45 5.69
CA ASP A 53 11.34 -8.65 5.65
C ASP A 53 11.51 -7.87 4.34
N THR A 54 10.72 -8.19 3.32
CA THR A 54 10.76 -7.48 2.04
C THR A 54 10.28 -6.05 2.24
N VAL A 55 11.07 -5.08 1.82
CA VAL A 55 10.70 -3.67 1.90
C VAL A 55 9.86 -3.30 0.69
N ILE A 56 8.65 -2.82 0.96
CA ILE A 56 7.75 -2.32 -0.08
C ILE A 56 7.46 -0.85 0.22
N ASP A 57 7.67 0.00 -0.77
CA ASP A 57 7.43 1.43 -0.65
C ASP A 57 6.41 1.87 -1.70
N LEU A 58 5.36 2.52 -1.24
CA LEU A 58 4.34 3.11 -2.10
C LEU A 58 4.65 4.59 -2.20
N SER A 59 5.36 4.97 -3.28
CA SER A 59 5.84 6.33 -3.44
C SER A 59 4.74 7.33 -3.83
N GLY A 60 3.58 6.83 -4.27
CA GLY A 60 2.44 7.70 -4.56
C GLY A 60 1.63 8.00 -3.31
N GLU A 61 0.48 8.61 -3.49
CA GLU A 61 -0.41 8.97 -2.41
C GLU A 61 -1.64 8.10 -2.40
N VAL A 62 -2.11 7.77 -1.18
CA VAL A 62 -3.41 7.13 -1.03
C VAL A 62 -4.49 8.21 -0.99
N VAL A 63 -5.65 7.88 -1.54
CA VAL A 63 -6.79 8.79 -1.62
C VAL A 63 -7.92 8.21 -0.79
N GLN A 64 -8.48 9.03 0.07
CA GLN A 64 -9.67 8.66 0.83
C GLN A 64 -10.92 8.88 -0.02
N LEU A 65 -11.74 7.87 -0.09
CA LEU A 65 -13.03 7.95 -0.79
C LEU A 65 -14.15 8.40 0.13
#